data_258a3d3542debc42c21ca6b97c299577
#
_entry.id   258a3d3542debc42c21ca6b97c299577
#
_cell.length_a   1.000
_cell.length_b   1.000
_cell.length_c   1.000
_cell.angle_alpha   90.00
_cell.angle_beta   90.00
_cell.angle_gamma   90.00
#
_symmetry.space_group_name_H-M   'P 1'
#
loop_
_entity.id
_entity.type
_entity.pdbx_description
1 polymer ?
#
loop_
_entity_poly.entity_id
_entity_poly.type
_entity_poly.pdbx_seq_one_letter_code
_entity_poly.pdbx_strand_id
1 'polypeptide(L)'
;MIVGFCTETEADHQDTLSLMREVEYDYGYMFAYSERPGTPAHKKMEDDIPADVKQRRLAEVIALQGELSKKRMASYVGRVHEILIEGVSKKNKNQWKGRNSQNAVCVFDMLEGQKIGDLVSVFVHGNTQGTLLGETVL
;
A
#
# COMPACT_ATOMS: atom_id res chain seq x y z
N MET A 1 8.86 4.05 3.89
CA MET A 1 9.18 5.15 4.83
C MET A 1 9.99 4.60 5.98
N ILE A 2 10.93 5.36 6.48
CA ILE A 2 11.73 4.99 7.66
C ILE A 2 11.54 6.11 8.69
N VAL A 3 11.21 5.74 9.92
CA VAL A 3 11.09 6.67 11.06
C VAL A 3 12.24 6.47 12.04
N GLY A 4 12.56 7.49 12.82
CA GLY A 4 13.61 7.42 13.82
C GLY A 4 15.02 7.37 13.23
N PHE A 5 15.22 7.94 12.05
CA PHE A 5 16.57 8.11 11.48
C PHE A 5 17.38 9.05 12.39
N CYS A 6 18.70 8.89 12.37
CA CYS A 6 19.61 9.71 13.17
C CYS A 6 19.26 11.19 13.07
N THR A 7 19.17 11.87 14.21
CA THR A 7 18.81 13.30 14.37
C THR A 7 17.37 13.68 14.04
N GLU A 8 16.48 12.73 13.68
CA GLU A 8 15.07 13.04 13.41
C GLU A 8 14.40 13.67 14.64
N THR A 9 13.93 14.89 14.50
CA THR A 9 13.18 15.60 15.55
C THR A 9 11.70 15.21 15.55
N GLU A 10 10.96 15.61 16.59
CA GLU A 10 9.50 15.44 16.58
C GLU A 10 8.85 16.29 15.48
N ALA A 11 9.39 17.47 15.18
CA ALA A 11 8.92 18.29 14.06
C ALA A 11 9.08 17.58 12.71
N ASP A 12 10.23 16.95 12.45
CA ASP A 12 10.47 16.17 11.23
C ASP A 12 9.49 15.00 11.12
N HIS A 13 9.18 14.33 12.24
CA HIS A 13 8.18 13.27 12.27
C HIS A 13 6.77 13.79 11.94
N GLN A 14 6.37 14.94 12.49
CA GLN A 14 5.09 15.58 12.18
C GLN A 14 5.01 16.02 10.71
N ASP A 15 6.10 16.49 10.12
CA ASP A 15 6.20 16.81 8.70
C ASP A 15 6.00 15.56 7.83
N THR A 16 6.56 14.42 8.24
CA THR A 16 6.33 13.12 7.59
C THR A 16 4.84 12.75 7.60
N LEU A 17 4.16 12.87 8.74
CA LEU A 17 2.72 12.60 8.84
C LEU A 17 1.89 13.60 8.00
N SER A 18 2.30 14.86 7.95
CA SER A 18 1.64 15.89 7.14
C SER A 18 1.75 15.57 5.64
N LEU A 19 2.94 15.20 5.19
CA LEU A 19 3.17 14.79 3.80
C LEU A 19 2.32 13.56 3.42
N MET A 20 2.22 12.57 4.31
CA MET A 20 1.36 11.40 4.08
C MET A 20 -0.11 11.77 3.90
N ARG A 21 -0.61 12.71 4.73
CA ARG A 21 -2.00 13.21 4.62
C ARG A 21 -2.25 13.98 3.33
N GLU A 22 -1.27 14.76 2.88
CA GLU A 22 -1.37 15.55 1.66
C GLU A 22 -1.32 14.68 0.40
N VAL A 23 -0.39 13.73 0.34
CA VAL A 23 -0.21 12.85 -0.83
C VAL A 23 -1.25 11.73 -0.87
N GLU A 24 -1.73 11.27 0.28
CA GLU A 24 -2.68 10.16 0.41
C GLU A 24 -2.21 8.89 -0.34
N TYR A 25 -1.02 8.39 0.02
CA TYR A 25 -0.47 7.16 -0.60
C TYR A 25 -1.45 6.00 -0.53
N ASP A 26 -1.58 5.25 -1.62
CA ASP A 26 -2.43 4.06 -1.69
C ASP A 26 -1.96 2.98 -0.70
N TYR A 27 -0.64 2.79 -0.62
CA TYR A 27 0.02 1.91 0.34
C TYR A 27 1.45 2.37 0.60
N GLY A 28 2.07 1.84 1.64
CA GLY A 28 3.46 2.11 1.98
C GLY A 28 4.07 0.99 2.81
N TYR A 29 5.38 0.89 2.77
CA TYR A 29 6.17 0.06 3.67
C TYR A 29 6.83 0.96 4.70
N MET A 30 6.64 0.67 5.98
CA MET A 30 7.10 1.49 7.09
C MET A 30 8.03 0.69 7.99
N PHE A 31 9.17 1.28 8.34
CA PHE A 31 10.19 0.66 9.17
C PHE A 31 10.73 1.66 10.20
N ALA A 32 11.09 1.18 11.38
CA ALA A 32 11.95 1.92 12.29
C ALA A 32 13.41 1.82 11.80
N TYR A 33 14.14 2.92 11.89
CA TYR A 33 15.56 2.92 11.53
C TYR A 33 16.34 1.92 12.40
N SER A 34 17.19 1.16 11.75
CA SER A 34 18.22 0.34 12.37
C SER A 34 19.53 0.53 11.62
N GLU A 35 20.63 0.61 12.35
CA GLU A 35 21.95 0.75 11.77
C GLU A 35 22.29 -0.41 10.82
N ARG A 36 22.89 -0.06 9.69
CA ARG A 36 23.43 -1.05 8.75
C ARG A 36 24.92 -0.85 8.59
N PRO A 37 25.75 -1.83 8.98
CA PRO A 37 27.21 -1.75 8.86
C PRO A 37 27.65 -1.36 7.44
N GLY A 38 28.62 -0.46 7.35
CA GLY A 38 29.19 -0.03 6.08
C GLY A 38 28.49 1.16 5.41
N THR A 39 27.30 1.56 5.86
CA THR A 39 26.60 2.74 5.33
C THR A 39 27.23 4.05 5.80
N PRO A 40 27.06 5.17 5.06
CA PRO A 40 27.50 6.48 5.52
C PRO A 40 26.89 6.89 6.87
N ALA A 41 25.62 6.58 7.10
CA ALA A 41 24.95 6.86 8.37
C ALA A 41 25.65 6.14 9.54
N HIS A 42 25.88 4.83 9.42
CA HIS A 42 26.59 4.05 10.44
C HIS A 42 28.02 4.59 10.74
N LYS A 43 28.71 5.12 9.72
CA LYS A 43 30.09 5.63 9.86
C LYS A 43 30.19 7.05 10.42
N LYS A 44 29.17 7.89 10.21
CA LYS A 44 29.25 9.34 10.43
C LYS A 44 28.20 9.89 11.39
N MET A 45 27.18 9.10 11.73
CA MET A 45 26.07 9.53 12.57
C MET A 45 25.89 8.55 13.73
N GLU A 46 25.40 9.04 14.83
CA GLU A 46 25.01 8.23 15.97
C GLU A 46 23.51 7.92 15.87
N ASP A 47 23.11 6.70 16.21
CA ASP A 47 21.71 6.33 16.35
C ASP A 47 21.18 6.89 17.67
N ASP A 48 20.82 8.17 17.65
CA ASP A 48 20.49 8.99 18.82
C ASP A 48 19.00 8.98 19.18
N ILE A 49 18.16 8.26 18.42
CA ILE A 49 16.72 8.21 18.71
C ILE A 49 16.41 7.00 19.60
N PRO A 50 15.83 7.22 20.81
CA PRO A 50 15.46 6.13 21.71
C PRO A 50 14.50 5.11 21.05
N ALA A 51 14.63 3.84 21.42
CA ALA A 51 13.86 2.74 20.83
C ALA A 51 12.35 2.90 21.03
N ASP A 52 11.91 3.39 22.18
CA ASP A 52 10.51 3.68 22.49
C ASP A 52 9.94 4.79 21.61
N VAL A 53 10.73 5.83 21.33
CA VAL A 53 10.35 6.92 20.40
C VAL A 53 10.21 6.38 18.97
N LYS A 54 11.15 5.57 18.51
CA LYS A 54 11.05 4.91 17.20
C LYS A 54 9.79 4.05 17.08
N GLN A 55 9.48 3.27 18.13
CA GLN A 55 8.28 2.41 18.14
C GLN A 55 6.98 3.23 18.11
N ARG A 56 6.90 4.32 18.87
CA ARG A 56 5.76 5.23 18.85
C ARG A 56 5.58 5.86 17.47
N ARG A 57 6.64 6.42 16.90
CA ARG A 57 6.60 7.03 15.55
C ARG A 57 6.21 6.02 14.48
N LEU A 58 6.74 4.81 14.55
CA LEU A 58 6.37 3.73 13.63
C LEU A 58 4.89 3.37 13.74
N ALA A 59 4.36 3.25 14.96
CA ALA A 59 2.95 2.94 15.18
C ALA A 59 2.03 4.05 14.60
N GLU A 60 2.40 5.31 14.76
CA GLU A 60 1.65 6.45 14.22
C GLU A 60 1.61 6.44 12.68
N VAL A 61 2.75 6.19 12.03
CA VAL A 61 2.85 6.09 10.56
C VAL A 61 2.06 4.89 10.02
N ILE A 62 2.13 3.74 10.70
CA ILE A 62 1.37 2.54 10.31
C ILE A 62 -0.14 2.80 10.43
N ALA A 63 -0.59 3.41 11.53
CA ALA A 63 -2.00 3.72 11.73
C ALA A 63 -2.52 4.69 10.66
N LEU A 64 -1.79 5.78 10.40
CA LEU A 64 -2.16 6.76 9.39
C LEU A 64 -2.20 6.12 7.98
N GLN A 65 -1.19 5.33 7.60
CA GLN A 65 -1.20 4.66 6.30
C GLN A 65 -2.37 3.68 6.17
N GLY A 66 -2.72 2.99 7.24
CA GLY A 66 -3.90 2.12 7.26
C GLY A 66 -5.22 2.87 6.97
N GLU A 67 -5.39 4.04 7.56
CA GLU A 67 -6.55 4.92 7.29
C GLU A 67 -6.56 5.43 5.84
N LEU A 68 -5.42 5.91 5.34
CA LEU A 68 -5.28 6.40 3.98
C LEU A 68 -5.53 5.31 2.94
N SER A 69 -4.95 4.12 3.14
CA SER A 69 -5.17 2.98 2.25
C SER A 69 -6.64 2.56 2.20
N LYS A 70 -7.32 2.53 3.35
CA LYS A 70 -8.75 2.25 3.42
C LYS A 70 -9.59 3.27 2.66
N LYS A 71 -9.28 4.56 2.83
CA LYS A 71 -9.93 5.67 2.09
C LYS A 71 -9.72 5.52 0.57
N ARG A 72 -8.49 5.23 0.13
CA ARG A 72 -8.16 5.03 -1.29
C ARG A 72 -8.90 3.83 -1.87
N MET A 73 -8.88 2.68 -1.20
CA MET A 73 -9.61 1.49 -1.66
C MET A 73 -11.10 1.76 -1.82
N ALA A 74 -11.73 2.47 -0.87
CA ALA A 74 -13.12 2.85 -0.96
C ALA A 74 -13.42 3.77 -2.17
N SER A 75 -12.48 4.63 -2.55
CA SER A 75 -12.65 5.54 -3.70
C SER A 75 -12.67 4.84 -5.06
N TYR A 76 -12.22 3.59 -5.15
CA TYR A 76 -12.26 2.79 -6.38
C TYR A 76 -13.59 2.07 -6.58
N VAL A 77 -14.41 1.95 -5.55
CA VAL A 77 -15.74 1.31 -5.62
C VAL A 77 -16.72 2.18 -6.42
N GLY A 78 -17.59 1.53 -7.20
CA GLY A 78 -18.57 2.20 -8.06
C GLY A 78 -18.00 2.68 -9.39
N ARG A 79 -16.82 2.24 -9.79
CA ARG A 79 -16.14 2.64 -11.03
C ARG A 79 -15.68 1.43 -11.83
N VAL A 80 -15.53 1.64 -13.13
CA VAL A 80 -14.88 0.68 -14.03
C VAL A 80 -13.38 0.94 -14.03
N HIS A 81 -12.59 -0.11 -13.83
CA HIS A 81 -11.14 -0.09 -13.88
C HIS A 81 -10.64 -1.07 -14.94
N GLU A 82 -9.57 -0.69 -15.62
CA GLU A 82 -8.83 -1.62 -16.46
C GLU A 82 -7.90 -2.46 -15.55
N ILE A 83 -8.06 -3.78 -15.62
CA ILE A 83 -7.34 -4.73 -14.77
C ILE A 83 -6.47 -5.64 -15.64
N LEU A 84 -5.18 -5.69 -15.33
CA LEU A 84 -4.26 -6.67 -15.89
C LEU A 84 -4.43 -8.00 -15.15
N ILE A 85 -4.82 -9.06 -15.85
CA ILE A 85 -4.93 -10.41 -15.27
C ILE A 85 -3.53 -10.97 -14.99
N GLU A 86 -3.20 -11.19 -13.72
CA GLU A 86 -1.90 -11.73 -13.31
C GLU A 86 -1.94 -13.21 -12.98
N GLY A 87 -3.11 -13.76 -12.69
CA GLY A 87 -3.24 -15.16 -12.32
C GLY A 87 -4.58 -15.50 -11.69
N VAL A 88 -4.67 -16.73 -11.22
CA VAL A 88 -5.85 -17.25 -10.51
C VAL A 88 -5.83 -16.78 -9.06
N SER A 89 -7.00 -16.42 -8.52
CA SER A 89 -7.15 -16.07 -7.12
C SER A 89 -6.77 -17.23 -6.20
N LYS A 90 -6.00 -16.94 -5.14
CA LYS A 90 -5.59 -17.97 -4.17
C LYS A 90 -6.77 -18.51 -3.35
N LYS A 91 -7.80 -17.69 -3.14
CA LYS A 91 -8.96 -18.04 -2.31
C LYS A 91 -10.08 -18.73 -3.10
N ASN A 92 -10.21 -18.43 -4.38
CA ASN A 92 -11.25 -18.99 -5.24
C ASN A 92 -10.67 -19.28 -6.64
N LYS A 93 -10.61 -20.55 -7.01
CA LYS A 93 -10.04 -20.99 -8.30
C LYS A 93 -10.87 -20.61 -9.52
N ASN A 94 -12.11 -20.17 -9.32
CA ASN A 94 -13.00 -19.69 -10.38
C ASN A 94 -12.89 -18.17 -10.61
N GLN A 95 -11.94 -17.52 -9.94
CA GLN A 95 -11.73 -16.07 -10.02
C GLN A 95 -10.33 -15.73 -10.51
N TRP A 96 -10.26 -14.71 -11.36
CA TRP A 96 -9.03 -14.05 -11.69
C TRP A 96 -8.57 -13.13 -10.55
N LYS A 97 -7.27 -12.96 -10.45
CA LYS A 97 -6.61 -11.93 -9.68
C LYS A 97 -5.82 -11.06 -10.65
N GLY A 98 -5.96 -9.77 -10.53
CA GLY A 98 -5.21 -8.80 -11.32
C GLY A 98 -4.97 -7.51 -10.57
N ARG A 99 -4.47 -6.50 -11.27
CA ARG A 99 -4.20 -5.16 -10.72
C ARG A 99 -4.66 -4.07 -11.67
N ASN A 100 -5.15 -2.97 -11.09
CA ASN A 100 -5.42 -1.75 -11.83
C ASN A 100 -4.14 -0.90 -12.03
N SER A 101 -4.26 0.23 -12.72
CA SER A 101 -3.14 1.17 -12.97
C SER A 101 -2.57 1.79 -11.69
N GLN A 102 -3.29 1.80 -10.57
CA GLN A 102 -2.83 2.23 -9.25
C GLN A 102 -2.22 1.09 -8.43
N ASN A 103 -2.00 -0.08 -9.05
CA ASN A 103 -1.45 -1.27 -8.42
C ASN A 103 -2.35 -1.89 -7.33
N ALA A 104 -3.64 -1.52 -7.28
CA ALA A 104 -4.60 -2.13 -6.38
C ALA A 104 -5.01 -3.51 -6.88
N VAL A 105 -4.97 -4.49 -5.99
CA VAL A 105 -5.39 -5.87 -6.30
C VAL A 105 -6.90 -5.93 -6.49
N CYS A 106 -7.35 -6.58 -7.56
CA CYS A 106 -8.75 -6.85 -7.84
C CYS A 106 -8.97 -8.34 -8.08
N VAL A 107 -10.08 -8.88 -7.59
CA VAL A 107 -10.55 -10.23 -7.90
C VAL A 107 -11.94 -10.16 -8.53
N PHE A 108 -12.18 -11.00 -9.54
CA PHE A 108 -13.42 -11.05 -10.30
C PHE A 108 -13.60 -12.42 -10.94
N ASP A 109 -14.82 -12.80 -11.29
CA ASP A 109 -15.11 -14.09 -11.84
C ASP A 109 -14.51 -14.27 -13.24
N MET A 110 -14.05 -15.49 -13.53
CA MET A 110 -13.49 -15.85 -14.84
C MET A 110 -14.59 -15.89 -15.90
N LEU A 111 -14.31 -15.31 -17.06
CA LEU A 111 -15.12 -15.48 -18.25
C LEU A 111 -14.34 -16.28 -19.31
N GLU A 112 -15.10 -16.97 -20.16
CA GLU A 112 -14.53 -17.73 -21.28
C GLU A 112 -13.71 -16.81 -22.20
N GLY A 113 -12.57 -17.29 -22.65
CA GLY A 113 -11.66 -16.57 -23.54
C GLY A 113 -10.63 -15.68 -22.83
N GLN A 114 -10.80 -15.40 -21.54
CA GLN A 114 -9.82 -14.61 -20.77
C GLN A 114 -8.60 -15.46 -20.40
N LYS A 115 -7.42 -14.82 -20.38
CA LYS A 115 -6.15 -15.44 -20.00
C LYS A 115 -5.24 -14.48 -19.24
N ILE A 116 -4.23 -15.02 -18.59
CA ILE A 116 -3.19 -14.24 -17.94
C ILE A 116 -2.49 -13.34 -18.98
N GLY A 117 -2.30 -12.07 -18.63
CA GLY A 117 -1.73 -11.04 -19.47
C GLY A 117 -2.78 -10.19 -20.21
N ASP A 118 -4.06 -10.56 -20.18
CA ASP A 118 -5.11 -9.74 -20.76
C ASP A 118 -5.42 -8.52 -19.88
N LEU A 119 -5.75 -7.40 -20.54
CA LEU A 119 -6.35 -6.23 -19.92
C LEU A 119 -7.86 -6.29 -20.10
N VAL A 120 -8.60 -6.24 -19.01
CA VAL A 120 -10.05 -6.34 -19.00
C VAL A 120 -10.68 -5.21 -18.21
N SER A 121 -11.84 -4.74 -18.67
CA SER A 121 -12.64 -3.74 -17.93
C SER A 121 -13.44 -4.44 -16.84
N VAL A 122 -13.27 -4.00 -15.59
CA VAL A 122 -13.93 -4.55 -14.41
C VAL A 122 -14.66 -3.45 -13.67
N PHE A 123 -15.97 -3.62 -13.45
CA PHE A 123 -16.72 -2.78 -12.55
C PHE A 123 -16.48 -3.22 -11.11
N VAL A 124 -15.96 -2.32 -10.29
CA VAL A 124 -15.67 -2.59 -8.88
C VAL A 124 -16.90 -2.26 -8.04
N HIS A 125 -17.53 -3.28 -7.48
CA HIS A 125 -18.75 -3.14 -6.67
C HIS A 125 -18.49 -3.15 -5.15
N GLY A 126 -17.26 -3.49 -4.73
CA GLY A 126 -16.91 -3.55 -3.31
C GLY A 126 -15.42 -3.71 -3.09
N ASN A 127 -15.02 -3.74 -1.81
CA ASN A 127 -13.66 -4.01 -1.42
C ASN A 127 -13.58 -4.69 -0.05
N THR A 128 -12.50 -5.44 0.16
CA THR A 128 -12.02 -5.84 1.47
C THR A 128 -10.89 -4.91 1.90
N GLN A 129 -10.23 -5.19 3.01
CA GLN A 129 -9.13 -4.35 3.53
C GLN A 129 -8.00 -4.09 2.51
N GLY A 130 -7.74 -4.98 1.57
CA GLY A 130 -6.65 -4.83 0.60
C GLY A 130 -6.95 -5.37 -0.80
N THR A 131 -8.23 -5.64 -1.12
CA THR A 131 -8.61 -6.25 -2.40
C THR A 131 -9.92 -5.67 -2.89
N LEU A 132 -9.95 -5.21 -4.12
CA LEU A 132 -11.16 -4.81 -4.82
C LEU A 132 -11.93 -6.04 -5.28
N LEU A 133 -13.25 -5.96 -5.24
CA LEU A 133 -14.17 -6.98 -5.70
C LEU A 133 -14.95 -6.43 -6.89
N GLY A 134 -14.93 -7.15 -8.00
CA GLY A 134 -15.55 -6.65 -9.22
C GLY A 134 -16.12 -7.74 -10.12
N GLU A 135 -16.67 -7.29 -11.22
CA GLU A 135 -17.19 -8.11 -12.31
C GLU A 135 -16.75 -7.54 -13.66
N THR A 136 -16.46 -8.42 -14.62
CA THR A 136 -16.06 -7.98 -15.97
C THR A 136 -17.21 -7.26 -16.66
N VAL A 137 -16.92 -6.10 -17.24
CA VAL A 137 -17.86 -5.36 -18.08
C VAL A 137 -17.70 -5.88 -19.51
N LEU A 138 -18.79 -6.36 -20.09
CA LEU A 138 -18.86 -6.85 -21.48
C LEU A 138 -19.06 -5.70 -22.47
#